data_2ce5af4509493c3c31fe83858f46dac2
#
_entry.id   2ce5af4509493c3c31fe83858f46dac2
#
_cell.length_a   1.000
_cell.length_b   1.000
_cell.length_c   1.000
_cell.angle_alpha   90.00
_cell.angle_beta   90.00
_cell.angle_gamma   90.00
#
_symmetry.space_group_name_H-M   'P 1'
#
loop_
_entity.id
_entity.type
_entity.pdbx_description
1 polymer ?
#
loop_
_entity_poly.entity_id
_entity_poly.type
_entity_poly.pdbx_seq_one_letter_code
_entity_poly.pdbx_strand_id
1 'polypeptide(L)'
;MNIREATKNDCVHMDALLTKLIRYETRFDPNLSPEVVIEDNYAGQIAAEDCKAYVAEENGTIVGYLYGFTYRIPQVLLQPIAIVDALYVEEGYRGKGIAKDLFRKFQEFASGCGAASIE
;
A
#
# COMPACT_ATOMS: atom_id res chain seq x y z
N MET A 1 -12.64 4.27 -13.33
CA MET A 1 -11.61 3.96 -12.29
C MET A 1 -12.31 3.62 -10.98
N ASN A 2 -12.02 2.47 -10.44
CA ASN A 2 -12.60 2.02 -9.18
C ASN A 2 -11.52 1.95 -8.09
N ILE A 3 -11.70 2.72 -7.03
CA ILE A 3 -10.83 2.70 -5.85
C ILE A 3 -11.59 1.92 -4.78
N ARG A 4 -11.06 0.79 -4.37
CA ARG A 4 -11.73 -0.11 -3.43
C ARG A 4 -10.75 -0.78 -2.50
N GLU A 5 -11.27 -1.35 -1.42
CA GLU A 5 -10.45 -2.17 -0.52
C GLU A 5 -9.95 -3.42 -1.25
N ALA A 6 -8.70 -3.77 -1.00
CA ALA A 6 -8.10 -4.95 -1.59
C ALA A 6 -8.66 -6.23 -0.98
N THR A 7 -8.77 -7.25 -1.81
CA THR A 7 -9.13 -8.60 -1.38
C THR A 7 -7.93 -9.52 -1.50
N LYS A 8 -8.04 -10.74 -0.98
CA LYS A 8 -6.97 -11.73 -1.08
C LYS A 8 -6.57 -12.00 -2.54
N ASN A 9 -7.54 -11.96 -3.46
CA ASN A 9 -7.27 -12.19 -4.87
C ASN A 9 -6.44 -11.07 -5.51
N ASP A 10 -6.41 -9.89 -4.91
CA ASP A 10 -5.62 -8.76 -5.40
C ASP A 10 -4.14 -8.85 -5.01
N CYS A 11 -3.81 -9.68 -4.02
CA CYS A 11 -2.47 -9.71 -3.42
C CYS A 11 -1.38 -10.06 -4.43
N VAL A 12 -1.64 -10.95 -5.37
CA VAL A 12 -0.67 -11.31 -6.41
C VAL A 12 -0.34 -10.10 -7.29
N HIS A 13 -1.33 -9.27 -7.59
CA HIS A 13 -1.13 -8.04 -8.37
C HIS A 13 -0.42 -6.97 -7.56
N MET A 14 -0.74 -6.85 -6.27
CA MET A 14 -0.06 -5.93 -5.36
C MET A 14 1.42 -6.30 -5.22
N ASP A 15 1.74 -7.58 -5.10
CA ASP A 15 3.13 -8.06 -5.04
C ASP A 15 3.90 -7.68 -6.31
N ALA A 16 3.25 -7.79 -7.47
CA ALA A 16 3.86 -7.39 -8.74
C ALA A 16 4.15 -5.88 -8.78
N LEU A 17 3.23 -5.06 -8.28
CA LEU A 17 3.43 -3.61 -8.21
C LEU A 17 4.51 -3.25 -7.17
N LEU A 18 4.55 -3.95 -6.05
CA LEU A 18 5.62 -3.76 -5.06
C LEU A 18 6.99 -4.10 -5.65
N THR A 19 7.07 -5.14 -6.45
CA THR A 19 8.30 -5.49 -7.16
C THR A 19 8.79 -4.33 -8.02
N LYS A 20 7.89 -3.69 -8.77
CA LYS A 20 8.23 -2.52 -9.59
C LYS A 20 8.69 -1.35 -8.72
N LEU A 21 8.01 -1.10 -7.61
CA LEU A 21 8.36 -0.02 -6.68
C LEU A 21 9.76 -0.22 -6.10
N ILE A 22 10.05 -1.42 -5.61
CA ILE A 22 11.35 -1.74 -5.02
C ILE A 22 12.46 -1.61 -6.05
N ARG A 23 12.26 -2.13 -7.27
CA ARG A 23 13.24 -2.00 -8.35
C ARG A 23 13.51 -0.54 -8.69
N TYR A 24 12.48 0.28 -8.70
CA TYR A 24 12.63 1.71 -8.97
C TYR A 24 13.40 2.42 -7.85
N GLU A 25 13.01 2.21 -6.59
CA GLU A 25 13.64 2.86 -5.44
C GLU A 25 15.10 2.45 -5.24
N THR A 26 15.44 1.22 -5.62
CA THR A 26 16.76 0.63 -5.36
C THR A 26 17.60 0.47 -6.62
N ARG A 27 17.19 1.08 -7.73
CA ARG A 27 17.82 0.90 -9.05
C ARG A 27 19.31 1.26 -9.12
N PHE A 28 19.77 2.10 -8.19
CA PHE A 28 21.18 2.50 -8.13
C PHE A 28 21.96 1.82 -7.00
N ASP A 29 21.33 0.88 -6.29
CA ASP A 29 21.99 0.17 -5.21
C ASP A 29 22.74 -1.06 -5.76
N PRO A 30 24.09 -1.06 -5.74
CA PRO A 30 24.86 -2.16 -6.31
C PRO A 30 24.76 -3.45 -5.50
N ASN A 31 24.20 -3.38 -4.27
CA ASN A 31 24.04 -4.54 -3.40
C ASN A 31 22.72 -5.27 -3.64
N LEU A 32 21.86 -4.76 -4.51
CA LEU A 32 20.56 -5.37 -4.79
C LEU A 32 20.54 -5.96 -6.18
N SER A 33 19.90 -7.13 -6.28
CA SER A 33 19.69 -7.77 -7.58
C SER A 33 18.70 -6.94 -8.40
N PRO A 34 19.03 -6.61 -9.67
CA PRO A 34 18.06 -5.96 -10.55
C PRO A 34 16.90 -6.88 -10.93
N GLU A 35 17.01 -8.15 -10.62
CA GLU A 35 16.00 -9.17 -10.94
C GLU A 35 15.16 -9.59 -9.73
N VAL A 36 15.20 -8.79 -8.66
CA VAL A 36 14.41 -9.10 -7.47
C VAL A 36 12.92 -9.20 -7.83
N VAL A 37 12.26 -10.23 -7.33
CA VAL A 37 10.82 -10.47 -7.50
C VAL A 37 10.22 -10.69 -6.11
N ILE A 38 9.19 -9.94 -5.79
CA ILE A 38 8.45 -10.10 -4.54
C ILE A 38 7.23 -10.99 -4.82
N GLU A 39 7.12 -12.07 -4.08
CA GLU A 39 6.01 -13.02 -4.17
C GLU A 39 5.51 -13.37 -2.77
N ASP A 40 4.22 -13.71 -2.68
CA ASP A 40 3.58 -14.18 -1.43
C ASP A 40 3.75 -13.22 -0.25
N ASN A 41 3.88 -11.92 -0.53
CA ASN A 41 4.13 -10.93 0.51
C ASN A 41 2.83 -10.48 1.19
N TYR A 42 1.87 -9.98 0.42
CA TYR A 42 0.65 -9.39 1.00
C TYR A 42 -0.38 -10.42 1.45
N ALA A 43 -0.41 -11.60 0.84
CA ALA A 43 -1.38 -12.63 1.21
C ALA A 43 -1.32 -12.99 2.69
N GLY A 44 -0.15 -12.92 3.31
CA GLY A 44 0.02 -13.20 4.73
C GLY A 44 -0.25 -12.00 5.64
N GLN A 45 -0.45 -10.81 5.09
CA GLN A 45 -0.58 -9.57 5.87
C GLN A 45 -1.97 -8.97 5.82
N ILE A 46 -2.68 -9.15 4.70
CA ILE A 46 -3.90 -8.39 4.41
C ILE A 46 -5.05 -8.68 5.37
N ALA A 47 -5.04 -9.84 6.05
CA ALA A 47 -6.08 -10.22 6.99
C ALA A 47 -5.90 -9.63 8.39
N ALA A 48 -4.77 -9.00 8.68
CA ALA A 48 -4.52 -8.42 10.00
C ALA A 48 -5.39 -7.19 10.22
N GLU A 49 -5.97 -7.06 11.43
CA GLU A 49 -6.90 -5.98 11.76
C GLU A 49 -6.27 -4.59 11.73
N ASP A 50 -4.98 -4.52 12.01
CA ASP A 50 -4.23 -3.25 12.02
C ASP A 50 -3.69 -2.86 10.65
N CYS A 51 -3.91 -3.68 9.64
CA CYS A 51 -3.47 -3.45 8.26
C CYS A 51 -4.65 -3.12 7.36
N LYS A 52 -4.39 -2.33 6.32
CA LYS A 52 -5.39 -2.02 5.31
C LYS A 52 -4.73 -1.77 3.98
N ALA A 53 -5.33 -2.29 2.94
CA ALA A 53 -4.87 -2.06 1.58
C ALA A 53 -6.03 -1.65 0.68
N TYR A 54 -5.75 -0.72 -0.22
CA TYR A 54 -6.69 -0.25 -1.24
C TYR A 54 -6.05 -0.40 -2.60
N VAL A 55 -6.85 -0.72 -3.59
CA VAL A 55 -6.41 -0.88 -4.98
C VAL A 55 -7.18 0.06 -5.89
N ALA A 56 -6.51 0.48 -6.96
CA ALA A 56 -7.12 1.20 -8.07
C ALA A 56 -7.26 0.23 -9.24
N GLU A 57 -8.49 0.01 -9.67
CA GLU A 57 -8.81 -0.94 -10.73
C GLU A 57 -9.38 -0.23 -11.93
N GLU A 58 -8.83 -0.52 -13.11
CA GLU A 58 -9.31 -0.01 -14.40
C GLU A 58 -9.55 -1.19 -15.31
N ASN A 59 -10.81 -1.38 -15.75
CA ASN A 59 -11.18 -2.46 -16.65
C ASN A 59 -10.69 -3.84 -16.19
N GLY A 60 -10.81 -4.12 -14.88
CA GLY A 60 -10.40 -5.39 -14.29
C GLY A 60 -8.91 -5.52 -14.03
N THR A 61 -8.10 -4.51 -14.30
CA THR A 61 -6.67 -4.52 -14.07
C THR A 61 -6.30 -3.60 -12.90
N ILE A 62 -5.50 -4.10 -11.97
CA ILE A 62 -5.00 -3.30 -10.86
C ILE A 62 -3.85 -2.43 -11.37
N VAL A 63 -4.04 -1.11 -11.31
CA VAL A 63 -3.07 -0.13 -11.83
C VAL A 63 -2.40 0.68 -10.73
N GLY A 64 -2.80 0.48 -9.49
CA GLY A 64 -2.20 1.16 -8.35
C GLY A 64 -2.67 0.55 -7.05
N TYR A 65 -1.91 0.78 -5.98
CA TYR A 65 -2.31 0.31 -4.66
C TYR A 65 -1.65 1.14 -3.56
N LEU A 66 -2.25 1.06 -2.38
CA LEU A 66 -1.69 1.58 -1.14
C LEU A 66 -1.84 0.51 -0.08
N TYR A 67 -0.78 0.26 0.65
CA TYR A 67 -0.78 -0.62 1.82
C TYR A 67 -0.25 0.16 3.02
N GLY A 68 -0.95 0.05 4.13
CA GLY A 68 -0.53 0.70 5.35
C GLY A 68 -1.03 -0.04 6.58
N PHE A 69 -0.65 0.46 7.74
CA PHE A 69 -1.04 -0.14 9.00
C PHE A 69 -1.08 0.91 10.10
N THR A 70 -1.69 0.56 11.23
CA THR A 70 -1.63 1.35 12.44
C THR A 70 -0.85 0.58 13.50
N TYR A 71 -0.15 1.31 14.37
CA TYR A 71 0.46 0.70 15.53
C TYR A 71 0.41 1.65 16.71
N ARG A 72 0.51 1.08 17.91
CA ARG A 72 0.56 1.85 19.15
C ARG A 72 1.61 1.23 20.08
N ILE A 73 2.51 2.08 20.55
CA ILE A 73 3.49 1.65 21.56
C ILE A 73 2.80 1.82 22.92
N PRO A 74 2.53 0.70 23.65
CA PRO A 74 1.86 0.78 24.95
C PRO A 74 2.64 1.66 25.92
N GLN A 75 1.92 2.44 26.72
CA GLN A 75 2.47 3.35 27.73
C GLN A 75 3.25 4.55 27.18
N VAL A 76 3.50 4.59 25.86
CA VAL A 76 4.24 5.70 25.21
C VAL A 76 3.28 6.55 24.39
N LEU A 77 2.43 5.91 23.59
CA LEU A 77 1.46 6.61 22.75
C LEU A 77 0.07 6.52 23.35
N LEU A 78 -0.62 7.65 23.42
CA LEU A 78 -2.02 7.69 23.85
C LEU A 78 -2.95 7.18 22.73
N GLN A 79 -2.57 7.42 21.49
CA GLN A 79 -3.33 7.04 20.30
C GLN A 79 -2.42 6.33 19.31
N PRO A 80 -2.96 5.47 18.45
CA PRO A 80 -2.14 4.83 17.42
C PRO A 80 -1.62 5.84 16.40
N ILE A 81 -0.59 5.43 15.66
CA ILE A 81 -0.05 6.14 14.52
C ILE A 81 -0.34 5.28 13.29
N ALA A 82 -0.72 5.89 12.19
CA ALA A 82 -0.90 5.20 10.92
C ALA A 82 0.34 5.42 10.03
N ILE A 83 0.74 4.36 9.33
CA ILE A 83 1.90 4.36 8.45
C ILE A 83 1.46 3.96 7.05
N VAL A 84 1.83 4.75 6.05
CA VAL A 84 1.75 4.33 4.64
C VAL A 84 3.06 3.61 4.33
N ASP A 85 2.97 2.28 4.20
CA ASP A 85 4.14 1.44 3.98
C ASP A 85 4.52 1.37 2.51
N ALA A 86 3.52 1.33 1.63
CA ALA A 86 3.75 1.28 0.19
C ALA A 86 2.63 2.01 -0.55
N LEU A 87 3.00 2.76 -1.57
CA LEU A 87 2.07 3.45 -2.47
C LEU A 87 2.70 3.46 -3.86
N TYR A 88 2.01 2.85 -4.82
CA TYR A 88 2.52 2.79 -6.19
C TYR A 88 1.37 2.92 -7.18
N VAL A 89 1.61 3.67 -8.24
CA VAL A 89 0.69 3.82 -9.37
C VAL A 89 1.50 3.56 -10.64
N GLU A 90 0.96 2.73 -11.52
CA GLU A 90 1.57 2.44 -12.82
C GLU A 90 1.86 3.73 -13.59
N GLU A 91 2.99 3.75 -14.30
CA GLU A 91 3.48 4.94 -14.97
C GLU A 91 2.44 5.61 -15.88
N GLY A 92 1.72 4.83 -16.68
CA GLY A 92 0.72 5.34 -17.60
C GLY A 92 -0.53 5.94 -16.94
N TYR A 93 -0.67 5.77 -15.62
CA TYR A 93 -1.82 6.23 -14.85
C TYR A 93 -1.48 7.34 -13.86
N ARG A 94 -0.23 7.79 -13.83
CA ARG A 94 0.20 8.87 -12.93
C ARG A 94 -0.31 10.23 -13.41
N GLY A 95 -0.43 11.16 -12.47
CA GLY A 95 -0.90 12.50 -12.77
C GLY A 95 -2.42 12.60 -12.94
N LYS A 96 -3.16 11.58 -12.57
CA LYS A 96 -4.64 11.52 -12.70
C LYS A 96 -5.36 11.53 -11.35
N GLY A 97 -4.64 11.75 -10.25
CA GLY A 97 -5.24 11.79 -8.91
C GLY A 97 -5.45 10.43 -8.24
N ILE A 98 -4.95 9.34 -8.81
CA ILE A 98 -5.15 8.00 -8.26
C ILE A 98 -4.48 7.85 -6.90
N ALA A 99 -3.22 8.30 -6.76
CA ALA A 99 -2.50 8.23 -5.50
C ALA A 99 -3.24 9.01 -4.41
N LYS A 100 -3.77 10.18 -4.74
CA LYS A 100 -4.55 11.02 -3.83
C LYS A 100 -5.82 10.30 -3.38
N ASP A 101 -6.51 9.63 -4.29
CA ASP A 101 -7.74 8.90 -3.98
C ASP A 101 -7.45 7.69 -3.10
N LEU A 102 -6.37 6.95 -3.36
CA LEU A 102 -5.92 5.85 -2.52
C LEU A 102 -5.58 6.35 -1.11
N PHE A 103 -4.85 7.46 -1.02
CA PHE A 103 -4.49 8.05 0.26
C PHE A 103 -5.72 8.50 1.04
N ARG A 104 -6.70 9.07 0.36
CA ARG A 104 -7.97 9.50 1.00
C ARG A 104 -8.70 8.32 1.63
N LYS A 105 -8.73 7.17 0.96
CA LYS A 105 -9.31 5.95 1.53
C LYS A 105 -8.55 5.51 2.78
N PHE A 106 -7.24 5.57 2.75
CA PHE A 106 -6.43 5.22 3.91
C PHE A 106 -6.63 6.20 5.06
N GLN A 107 -6.82 7.48 4.77
CA GLN A 107 -7.14 8.47 5.81
C GLN A 107 -8.45 8.13 6.54
N GLU A 108 -9.45 7.65 5.82
CA GLU A 108 -10.71 7.21 6.42
C GLU A 108 -10.49 6.05 7.39
N PHE A 109 -9.68 5.07 6.97
CA PHE A 109 -9.31 3.95 7.83
C PHE A 109 -8.56 4.42 9.08
N ALA A 110 -7.53 5.25 8.90
CA ALA A 110 -6.72 5.76 10.01
C ALA A 110 -7.57 6.55 11.01
N SER A 111 -8.47 7.39 10.52
CA SER A 111 -9.39 8.15 11.35
C SER A 111 -10.32 7.22 12.12
N GLY A 112 -10.83 6.17 11.49
CA GLY A 112 -11.68 5.17 12.15
C GLY A 112 -10.95 4.40 13.24
N CYS A 113 -9.64 4.27 13.14
CA CYS A 113 -8.80 3.64 14.16
C CYS A 113 -8.38 4.61 15.27
N GLY A 114 -8.74 5.88 15.17
CA GLY A 114 -8.34 6.90 16.13
C GLY A 114 -6.88 7.32 16.03
N ALA A 115 -6.26 7.17 14.85
CA ALA A 115 -4.86 7.52 14.65
C ALA A 115 -4.64 9.02 14.84
N ALA A 116 -3.57 9.37 15.57
CA ALA A 116 -3.20 10.76 15.82
C ALA A 116 -2.53 11.41 14.60
N SER A 117 -1.88 10.62 13.78
CA SER A 117 -1.17 11.09 12.59
C SER A 117 -1.03 9.97 11.57
N ILE A 118 -0.68 10.34 10.34
CA ILE A 118 -0.30 9.42 9.28
C ILE A 118 1.13 9.78 8.85
N GLU A 119 1.97 8.79 8.84
CA GLU A 119 3.37 8.94 8.45
C GLU A 119 3.77 8.08 7.26
#